data_36fe3d89b2ffd9eb9e895dad1cb3a2bf
#
_entry.id   36fe3d89b2ffd9eb9e895dad1cb3a2bf
#
_cell.length_a   1.000
_cell.length_b   1.000
_cell.length_c   1.000
_cell.angle_alpha   90.00
_cell.angle_beta   90.00
_cell.angle_gamma   90.00
#
_symmetry.space_group_name_H-M   'P 1'
#
loop_
_entity.id
_entity.type
_entity.pdbx_description
1 polymer ?
#
loop_
_entity_poly.entity_id
_entity_poly.type
_entity_poly.pdbx_seq_one_letter_code
_entity_poly.pdbx_strand_id
1 'polypeptide(L)'
;MGCSDQPGRYSRGVVPDRQSNTPFETQLRHLETDIENPRSKRLSVVSAEVRDARPWVQDSLRCAELSHFEITHVGSAEMLPPYSIVRRQQSGAFFMACLSGQGEVFVDGRWRKLAAGQACLLPSGIQNSFRIGRSKRWAFCWVRFGSGVKSRTIFRASSPVQAAFEGAPLHAAILGLRAELQGEGLSRRNYQWTELIYDYVKAFASSFRGDERVQRLWELVNQRLDYAWDAKALVRESHLSFEHLRRLCLREIGRTPMSHLTHLRIQQAVRLISETDEKLTEIARQVGFANGNSFAAAFKKCTGHPPSQFRLGAGTGRSK
;
A
#
# COMPACT_ATOMS: atom_id res chain seq x y z
N MET A 1 -6.76 1.13 -72.10
CA MET A 1 -5.52 0.49 -71.63
C MET A 1 -5.15 1.17 -70.34
N GLY A 2 -5.52 0.57 -69.25
CA GLY A 2 -5.31 1.10 -67.95
C GLY A 2 -4.09 0.48 -67.29
N CYS A 3 -3.41 1.24 -66.48
CA CYS A 3 -2.47 0.72 -65.48
C CYS A 3 -2.75 1.41 -64.17
N SER A 4 -3.19 0.61 -63.23
CA SER A 4 -3.47 0.99 -61.87
C SER A 4 -2.20 0.91 -61.06
N ASP A 5 -1.74 2.02 -60.52
CA ASP A 5 -0.71 2.04 -59.46
C ASP A 5 -1.36 2.20 -58.08
N GLN A 6 -1.21 1.20 -57.23
CA GLN A 6 -1.47 1.28 -55.81
C GLN A 6 -0.18 1.67 -55.08
N PRO A 7 -0.19 2.66 -54.18
CA PRO A 7 0.96 2.92 -53.29
C PRO A 7 0.94 2.01 -52.08
N GLY A 8 2.08 1.39 -51.84
CA GLY A 8 2.37 0.48 -50.74
C GLY A 8 2.17 1.09 -49.35
N ARG A 9 1.57 0.31 -48.45
CA ARG A 9 1.49 0.56 -47.04
C ARG A 9 2.87 0.39 -46.38
N TYR A 10 3.47 1.49 -46.00
CA TYR A 10 4.58 1.44 -45.05
C TYR A 10 4.03 1.18 -43.64
N SER A 11 4.25 -0.02 -43.14
CA SER A 11 4.10 -0.35 -41.74
C SER A 11 5.20 0.37 -40.95
N ARG A 12 4.83 1.41 -40.18
CA ARG A 12 5.72 2.01 -39.22
C ARG A 12 5.91 0.98 -38.08
N GLY A 13 7.11 0.44 -38.00
CA GLY A 13 7.56 -0.35 -36.89
C GLY A 13 7.49 0.48 -35.61
N VAL A 14 6.71 -0.02 -34.65
CA VAL A 14 6.70 0.48 -33.29
C VAL A 14 8.04 0.10 -32.67
N VAL A 15 8.91 1.08 -32.48
CA VAL A 15 10.13 0.93 -31.67
C VAL A 15 9.69 0.77 -30.24
N PRO A 16 9.99 -0.35 -29.56
CA PRO A 16 9.67 -0.47 -28.15
C PRO A 16 10.58 0.48 -27.35
N ASP A 17 9.96 1.39 -26.63
CA ASP A 17 10.61 2.32 -25.71
C ASP A 17 11.32 1.52 -24.61
N ARG A 18 12.65 1.49 -24.65
CA ARG A 18 13.50 0.90 -23.63
C ARG A 18 13.57 1.85 -22.44
N GLN A 19 12.50 1.91 -21.65
CA GLN A 19 12.57 2.49 -20.30
C GLN A 19 12.47 1.37 -19.28
N SER A 20 13.57 1.15 -18.63
CA SER A 20 13.93 0.39 -17.43
C SER A 20 12.79 0.12 -16.42
N ASN A 21 11.85 -0.74 -16.79
CA ASN A 21 11.13 -1.53 -15.82
C ASN A 21 11.98 -2.78 -15.58
N THR A 22 12.45 -3.00 -14.36
CA THR A 22 13.14 -4.24 -14.04
C THR A 22 12.19 -5.42 -14.36
N PRO A 23 12.70 -6.57 -14.81
CA PRO A 23 11.86 -7.74 -15.10
C PRO A 23 10.92 -8.13 -13.97
N PHE A 24 11.27 -7.77 -12.76
CA PHE A 24 10.55 -7.97 -11.52
C PHE A 24 9.26 -7.14 -11.38
N GLU A 25 9.29 -5.84 -11.68
CA GLU A 25 8.07 -5.00 -11.64
C GLU A 25 7.03 -5.45 -12.66
N THR A 26 7.46 -5.93 -13.82
CA THR A 26 6.58 -6.45 -14.86
C THR A 26 5.93 -7.77 -14.44
N GLN A 27 6.64 -8.64 -13.71
CA GLN A 27 6.14 -9.96 -13.28
C GLN A 27 5.17 -9.86 -12.09
N LEU A 28 5.36 -8.92 -11.16
CA LEU A 28 4.41 -8.67 -10.08
C LEU A 28 3.08 -8.10 -10.60
N ARG A 29 3.09 -7.42 -11.73
CA ARG A 29 1.87 -6.87 -12.35
C ARG A 29 0.85 -7.95 -12.70
N HIS A 30 1.25 -9.18 -13.02
CA HIS A 30 0.31 -10.29 -13.26
C HIS A 30 -0.45 -10.76 -12.01
N LEU A 31 0.04 -10.39 -10.82
CA LEU A 31 -0.58 -10.70 -9.53
C LEU A 31 -1.36 -9.50 -8.95
N GLU A 32 -1.23 -8.35 -9.54
CA GLU A 32 -1.98 -7.14 -9.20
C GLU A 32 -3.20 -7.01 -10.11
N THR A 33 -4.30 -6.59 -9.55
CA THR A 33 -5.53 -6.39 -10.32
C THR A 33 -6.06 -4.99 -10.11
N ASP A 34 -6.39 -4.34 -11.22
CA ASP A 34 -7.15 -3.11 -11.26
C ASP A 34 -8.43 -3.38 -12.05
N ILE A 35 -9.51 -3.62 -11.31
CA ILE A 35 -10.84 -3.72 -11.88
C ILE A 35 -11.54 -2.41 -11.58
N GLU A 36 -11.93 -1.69 -12.61
CA GLU A 36 -12.59 -0.41 -12.46
C GLU A 36 -13.76 -0.27 -13.42
N ASN A 37 -14.89 0.20 -12.90
CA ASN A 37 -16.03 0.54 -13.73
C ASN A 37 -15.70 1.82 -14.52
N PRO A 38 -15.89 1.86 -15.86
CA PRO A 38 -15.59 3.04 -16.68
C PRO A 38 -16.36 4.31 -16.28
N ARG A 39 -17.47 4.18 -15.56
CA ARG A 39 -18.25 5.31 -15.04
C ARG A 39 -17.76 5.82 -13.68
N SER A 40 -16.78 5.16 -13.08
CA SER A 40 -16.12 5.63 -11.87
C SER A 40 -15.36 6.92 -12.16
N LYS A 41 -15.31 7.82 -11.19
CA LYS A 41 -14.68 9.14 -11.36
C LYS A 41 -13.60 9.35 -10.31
N ARG A 42 -12.42 9.72 -10.74
CA ARG A 42 -11.42 10.35 -9.88
C ARG A 42 -11.58 11.85 -9.96
N LEU A 43 -11.70 12.45 -8.81
CA LEU A 43 -11.97 13.87 -8.67
C LEU A 43 -10.80 14.52 -7.91
N SER A 44 -10.52 15.78 -8.25
CA SER A 44 -9.59 16.58 -7.45
C SER A 44 -8.18 15.98 -7.26
N VAL A 45 -7.67 15.28 -8.28
CA VAL A 45 -6.33 14.69 -8.21
C VAL A 45 -5.28 15.78 -8.34
N VAL A 46 -4.33 15.78 -7.39
CA VAL A 46 -3.12 16.61 -7.40
C VAL A 46 -1.93 15.69 -7.12
N SER A 47 -0.87 15.83 -7.89
CA SER A 47 0.34 15.01 -7.71
C SER A 47 1.60 15.87 -7.60
N ALA A 48 2.60 15.33 -6.90
CA ALA A 48 3.95 15.86 -6.96
C ALA A 48 4.57 15.59 -8.35
N GLU A 49 5.72 16.22 -8.62
CA GLU A 49 6.52 15.92 -9.82
C GLU A 49 7.21 14.57 -9.66
N VAL A 50 6.45 13.48 -9.79
CA VAL A 50 6.96 12.12 -9.75
C VAL A 50 6.66 11.40 -11.06
N ARG A 51 7.54 10.48 -11.46
CA ARG A 51 7.31 9.59 -12.59
C ARG A 51 6.29 8.53 -12.20
N ASP A 52 5.05 8.75 -12.55
CA ASP A 52 3.96 7.80 -12.35
C ASP A 52 3.31 7.50 -13.71
N ALA A 53 3.30 6.23 -14.09
CA ALA A 53 2.82 5.80 -15.40
C ALA A 53 1.29 5.76 -15.52
N ARG A 54 0.56 5.98 -14.41
CA ARG A 54 -0.91 5.93 -14.43
C ARG A 54 -1.48 7.17 -15.11
N PRO A 55 -2.32 7.03 -16.16
CA PRO A 55 -2.83 8.17 -16.93
C PRO A 55 -3.49 9.23 -16.06
N TRP A 56 -4.33 8.82 -15.09
CA TRP A 56 -5.05 9.75 -14.21
C TRP A 56 -4.13 10.50 -13.21
N VAL A 57 -2.87 10.06 -13.02
CA VAL A 57 -1.84 10.83 -12.30
C VAL A 57 -1.13 11.77 -13.26
N GLN A 58 -0.84 11.31 -14.48
CA GLN A 58 -0.18 12.15 -15.49
C GLN A 58 -1.02 13.37 -15.86
N ASP A 59 -2.33 13.19 -15.95
CA ASP A 59 -3.31 14.25 -16.28
C ASP A 59 -3.68 15.14 -15.08
N SER A 60 -3.13 14.90 -13.90
CA SER A 60 -3.45 15.65 -12.69
C SER A 60 -2.73 17.00 -12.60
N LEU A 61 -3.28 17.93 -11.81
CA LEU A 61 -2.58 19.15 -11.45
C LEU A 61 -1.28 18.81 -10.69
N ARG A 62 -0.24 19.64 -10.90
CA ARG A 62 1.08 19.45 -10.28
C ARG A 62 1.27 20.39 -9.10
N CYS A 63 1.85 19.86 -8.01
CA CYS A 63 2.18 20.60 -6.81
C CYS A 63 3.49 20.08 -6.24
N ALA A 64 4.56 20.82 -6.42
CA ALA A 64 5.89 20.42 -5.95
C ALA A 64 5.97 20.35 -4.41
N GLU A 65 5.18 21.15 -3.72
CA GLU A 65 5.15 21.25 -2.26
C GLU A 65 4.72 19.93 -1.59
N LEU A 66 3.94 19.08 -2.28
CA LEU A 66 3.61 17.72 -1.81
C LEU A 66 4.88 16.91 -1.48
N SER A 67 5.96 17.10 -2.24
CA SER A 67 7.22 16.38 -2.05
C SER A 67 7.91 16.71 -0.72
N HIS A 68 7.70 17.89 -0.14
CA HIS A 68 8.23 18.26 1.18
C HIS A 68 7.71 17.34 2.31
N PHE A 69 6.52 16.75 2.11
CA PHE A 69 5.88 15.83 3.04
C PHE A 69 5.91 14.38 2.54
N GLU A 70 6.73 14.09 1.51
CA GLU A 70 6.79 12.78 0.85
C GLU A 70 5.44 12.30 0.32
N ILE A 71 4.51 13.20 0.07
CA ILE A 71 3.22 12.91 -0.57
C ILE A 71 3.45 12.84 -2.09
N THR A 72 3.05 11.74 -2.69
CA THR A 72 3.16 11.54 -4.15
C THR A 72 1.93 12.03 -4.89
N HIS A 73 0.76 11.79 -4.34
CA HIS A 73 -0.49 12.34 -4.86
C HIS A 73 -1.60 12.28 -3.81
N VAL A 74 -2.56 13.18 -3.97
CA VAL A 74 -3.81 13.26 -3.21
C VAL A 74 -5.00 13.32 -4.16
N GLY A 75 -6.19 13.05 -3.66
CA GLY A 75 -7.40 13.21 -4.46
C GLY A 75 -8.65 12.68 -3.79
N SER A 76 -9.75 12.73 -4.52
CA SER A 76 -11.01 12.09 -4.15
C SER A 76 -11.55 11.28 -5.32
N ALA A 77 -12.42 10.32 -5.01
CA ALA A 77 -13.01 9.45 -6.01
C ALA A 77 -14.44 9.07 -5.66
N GLU A 78 -15.23 8.84 -6.70
CA GLU A 78 -16.54 8.21 -6.65
C GLU A 78 -16.48 6.94 -7.47
N MET A 79 -16.51 5.80 -6.81
CA MET A 79 -16.39 4.49 -7.43
C MET A 79 -17.73 3.79 -7.52
N LEU A 80 -17.92 3.13 -8.65
CA LEU A 80 -19.07 2.28 -8.96
C LEU A 80 -18.61 0.83 -9.13
N PRO A 81 -19.46 -0.17 -8.84
CA PRO A 81 -19.11 -1.55 -9.09
C PRO A 81 -19.05 -1.87 -10.61
N PRO A 82 -18.15 -2.75 -11.07
CA PRO A 82 -17.10 -3.39 -10.30
C PRO A 82 -15.94 -2.45 -10.03
N TYR A 83 -15.41 -2.48 -8.80
CA TYR A 83 -14.19 -1.77 -8.43
C TYR A 83 -13.39 -2.61 -7.43
N SER A 84 -12.17 -2.97 -7.77
CA SER A 84 -11.28 -3.75 -6.93
C SER A 84 -9.82 -3.47 -7.28
N ILE A 85 -9.05 -3.06 -6.30
CA ILE A 85 -7.62 -2.82 -6.41
C ILE A 85 -6.89 -3.81 -5.53
N VAL A 86 -5.91 -4.51 -6.08
CA VAL A 86 -5.02 -5.40 -5.34
C VAL A 86 -3.58 -5.02 -5.66
N ARG A 87 -2.84 -4.58 -4.64
CA ARG A 87 -1.40 -4.27 -4.69
C ARG A 87 -0.68 -5.14 -3.67
N ARG A 88 0.23 -5.98 -4.11
CA ARG A 88 0.92 -6.94 -3.22
C ARG A 88 2.09 -6.36 -2.49
N GLN A 89 2.85 -5.52 -3.15
CA GLN A 89 3.99 -4.80 -2.57
C GLN A 89 3.92 -3.34 -2.97
N GLN A 90 3.30 -2.53 -2.15
CA GLN A 90 3.24 -1.12 -2.46
C GLN A 90 4.39 -0.38 -1.77
N SER A 91 5.22 0.31 -2.55
CA SER A 91 6.21 1.26 -2.03
C SER A 91 5.47 2.45 -1.41
N GLY A 92 5.71 2.75 -0.14
CA GLY A 92 5.07 3.87 0.57
C GLY A 92 3.65 3.57 1.08
N ALA A 93 3.13 4.46 1.92
CA ALA A 93 1.85 4.28 2.60
C ALA A 93 0.68 4.89 1.82
N PHE A 94 -0.52 4.37 2.05
CA PHE A 94 -1.76 4.86 1.47
C PHE A 94 -2.80 5.10 2.57
N PHE A 95 -3.21 6.35 2.72
CA PHE A 95 -4.29 6.76 3.61
C PHE A 95 -5.57 6.96 2.80
N MET A 96 -6.69 6.48 3.31
CA MET A 96 -7.99 6.59 2.66
C MET A 96 -9.06 6.90 3.71
N ALA A 97 -9.87 7.94 3.49
CA ALA A 97 -11.02 8.27 4.32
C ALA A 97 -12.32 8.15 3.51
N CYS A 98 -13.29 7.41 4.02
CA CYS A 98 -14.59 7.24 3.39
C CYS A 98 -15.44 8.51 3.59
N LEU A 99 -15.95 9.08 2.49
CA LEU A 99 -16.80 10.26 2.50
C LEU A 99 -18.29 9.88 2.46
N SER A 100 -18.65 8.91 1.65
CA SER A 100 -20.03 8.41 1.57
C SER A 100 -20.08 6.99 1.00
N GLY A 101 -21.18 6.28 1.24
CA GLY A 101 -21.31 4.89 0.82
C GLY A 101 -20.45 3.97 1.66
N GLN A 102 -19.98 2.88 1.05
CA GLN A 102 -19.20 1.86 1.74
C GLN A 102 -18.28 1.11 0.77
N GLY A 103 -17.02 0.95 1.15
CA GLY A 103 -16.08 0.02 0.55
C GLY A 103 -15.67 -1.08 1.50
N GLU A 104 -14.73 -1.89 1.08
CA GLU A 104 -14.08 -2.92 1.87
C GLU A 104 -12.56 -2.81 1.69
N VAL A 105 -11.82 -2.93 2.77
CA VAL A 105 -10.36 -2.99 2.79
C VAL A 105 -9.90 -4.34 3.33
N PHE A 106 -8.80 -4.86 2.79
CA PHE A 106 -8.26 -6.15 3.22
C PHE A 106 -7.31 -5.95 4.39
N VAL A 107 -7.71 -6.43 5.56
CA VAL A 107 -6.98 -6.29 6.83
C VAL A 107 -6.91 -7.67 7.48
N ASP A 108 -5.70 -8.13 7.78
CA ASP A 108 -5.45 -9.39 8.49
C ASP A 108 -6.10 -10.62 7.85
N GLY A 109 -5.99 -10.73 6.52
CA GLY A 109 -6.54 -11.85 5.77
C GLY A 109 -8.07 -11.81 5.61
N ARG A 110 -8.73 -10.69 5.92
CA ARG A 110 -10.18 -10.52 5.85
C ARG A 110 -10.57 -9.19 5.20
N TRP A 111 -11.67 -9.20 4.47
CA TRP A 111 -12.30 -7.98 4.01
C TRP A 111 -13.08 -7.33 5.16
N ARG A 112 -12.74 -6.08 5.48
CA ARG A 112 -13.43 -5.27 6.48
C ARG A 112 -14.13 -4.09 5.82
N LYS A 113 -15.33 -3.79 6.26
CA LYS A 113 -16.10 -2.65 5.77
C LYS A 113 -15.42 -1.34 6.15
N LEU A 114 -15.37 -0.40 5.21
CA LEU A 114 -14.93 0.97 5.43
C LEU A 114 -16.09 1.90 5.01
N ALA A 115 -16.77 2.46 6.00
CA ALA A 115 -17.95 3.29 5.83
C ALA A 115 -17.65 4.78 6.10
N ALA A 116 -18.60 5.67 5.80
CA ALA A 116 -18.50 7.08 6.16
C ALA A 116 -18.20 7.26 7.66
N GLY A 117 -17.37 8.24 8.00
CA GLY A 117 -16.86 8.44 9.37
C GLY A 117 -15.72 7.52 9.76
N GLN A 118 -15.14 6.80 8.80
CA GLN A 118 -13.98 5.92 9.03
C GLN A 118 -12.86 6.20 8.02
N ALA A 119 -11.63 5.98 8.46
CA ALA A 119 -10.46 5.96 7.59
C ALA A 119 -9.66 4.66 7.77
N CYS A 120 -8.83 4.40 6.78
CA CYS A 120 -7.89 3.29 6.78
C CYS A 120 -6.49 3.78 6.36
N LEU A 121 -5.49 3.37 7.10
CA LEU A 121 -4.09 3.54 6.75
C LEU A 121 -3.51 2.19 6.34
N LEU A 122 -2.99 2.11 5.12
CA LEU A 122 -2.33 0.95 4.53
C LEU A 122 -0.83 1.23 4.48
N PRO A 123 -0.03 0.60 5.34
CA PRO A 123 1.41 0.84 5.42
C PRO A 123 2.16 0.39 4.16
N SER A 124 3.39 0.88 4.02
CA SER A 124 4.33 0.46 2.98
C SER A 124 4.74 -1.01 3.13
N GLY A 125 5.03 -1.67 2.01
CA GLY A 125 5.61 -3.03 1.98
C GLY A 125 4.65 -4.16 2.30
N ILE A 126 3.35 -3.88 2.44
CA ILE A 126 2.32 -4.89 2.67
C ILE A 126 1.31 -4.93 1.52
N GLN A 127 0.50 -5.98 1.49
CA GLN A 127 -0.61 -6.05 0.55
C GLN A 127 -1.64 -4.96 0.84
N ASN A 128 -1.86 -4.08 -0.15
CA ASN A 128 -2.89 -3.07 -0.16
C ASN A 128 -4.02 -3.52 -1.08
N SER A 129 -5.17 -3.87 -0.50
CA SER A 129 -6.32 -4.31 -1.29
C SER A 129 -7.59 -3.64 -0.78
N PHE A 130 -8.36 -3.09 -1.70
CA PHE A 130 -9.65 -2.46 -1.39
C PHE A 130 -10.60 -2.61 -2.58
N ARG A 131 -11.90 -2.69 -2.28
CA ARG A 131 -12.96 -2.90 -3.25
C ARG A 131 -14.28 -2.30 -2.81
N ILE A 132 -15.24 -2.18 -3.73
CA ILE A 132 -16.56 -1.65 -3.38
C ILE A 132 -17.47 -2.69 -2.70
N GLY A 133 -17.17 -3.99 -2.79
CA GLY A 133 -17.97 -5.05 -2.20
C GLY A 133 -19.41 -5.09 -2.73
N ARG A 134 -20.39 -5.14 -1.83
CA ARG A 134 -21.83 -5.17 -2.18
C ARG A 134 -22.47 -3.78 -2.29
N SER A 135 -21.72 -2.72 -2.07
CA SER A 135 -22.24 -1.36 -2.16
C SER A 135 -22.50 -0.95 -3.60
N LYS A 136 -23.48 -0.07 -3.82
CA LYS A 136 -23.78 0.52 -5.14
C LYS A 136 -22.84 1.67 -5.50
N ARG A 137 -22.26 2.34 -4.50
CA ARG A 137 -21.39 3.52 -4.65
C ARG A 137 -20.48 3.63 -3.45
N TRP A 138 -19.26 4.13 -3.68
CA TRP A 138 -18.30 4.43 -2.65
C TRP A 138 -17.53 5.70 -2.99
N ALA A 139 -17.64 6.72 -2.16
CA ALA A 139 -16.85 7.94 -2.27
C ALA A 139 -15.83 8.01 -1.14
N PHE A 140 -14.60 8.36 -1.49
CA PHE A 140 -13.50 8.50 -0.54
C PHE A 140 -12.49 9.55 -1.03
N CYS A 141 -11.72 10.11 -0.11
CA CYS A 141 -10.51 10.86 -0.42
C CYS A 141 -9.28 10.08 0.04
N TRP A 142 -8.13 10.39 -0.57
CA TRP A 142 -6.88 9.67 -0.25
C TRP A 142 -5.67 10.58 -0.23
N VAL A 143 -4.64 10.12 0.48
CA VAL A 143 -3.29 10.66 0.48
C VAL A 143 -2.31 9.52 0.29
N ARG A 144 -1.48 9.59 -0.75
CA ARG A 144 -0.47 8.60 -1.08
C ARG A 144 0.91 9.13 -0.73
N PHE A 145 1.63 8.37 0.07
CA PHE A 145 3.00 8.70 0.46
C PHE A 145 4.02 7.86 -0.32
N GLY A 146 5.19 8.44 -0.53
CA GLY A 146 6.36 7.72 -1.02
C GLY A 146 6.99 6.82 0.04
N SER A 147 8.15 6.23 -0.28
CA SER A 147 8.89 5.31 0.62
C SER A 147 9.96 6.01 1.47
N GLY A 148 9.89 7.32 1.62
CA GLY A 148 10.90 8.14 2.31
C GLY A 148 10.94 7.94 3.84
N VAL A 149 11.89 8.62 4.48
CA VAL A 149 12.14 8.51 5.93
C VAL A 149 11.01 9.11 6.75
N LYS A 150 10.44 10.25 6.32
CA LYS A 150 9.34 10.92 7.03
C LYS A 150 8.09 10.04 7.07
N SER A 151 7.74 9.41 5.97
CA SER A 151 6.59 8.51 5.90
C SER A 151 6.78 7.29 6.79
N ARG A 152 7.99 6.72 6.88
CA ARG A 152 8.31 5.62 7.80
C ARG A 152 8.19 6.01 9.27
N THR A 153 8.58 7.25 9.61
CA THR A 153 8.52 7.75 10.99
C THR A 153 7.08 7.98 11.44
N ILE A 154 6.21 8.45 10.54
CA ILE A 154 4.80 8.71 10.85
C ILE A 154 4.00 7.42 10.88
N PHE A 155 4.25 6.55 9.89
CA PHE A 155 3.50 5.31 9.71
C PHE A 155 4.27 4.12 10.27
N ARG A 156 4.47 4.10 11.58
CA ARG A 156 5.08 2.97 12.29
C ARG A 156 4.20 1.71 12.32
N ALA A 157 2.95 1.83 11.84
CA ALA A 157 2.07 0.68 11.73
C ALA A 157 2.64 -0.34 10.73
N SER A 158 2.79 -1.57 11.17
CA SER A 158 3.26 -2.72 10.35
C SER A 158 2.10 -3.50 9.72
N SER A 159 0.87 -3.06 9.95
CA SER A 159 -0.34 -3.65 9.38
C SER A 159 -1.38 -2.57 9.06
N PRO A 160 -2.39 -2.86 8.21
CA PRO A 160 -3.47 -1.93 7.97
C PRO A 160 -4.18 -1.53 9.26
N VAL A 161 -4.44 -0.24 9.43
CA VAL A 161 -5.17 0.32 10.58
C VAL A 161 -6.46 0.95 10.08
N GLN A 162 -7.56 0.62 10.73
CA GLN A 162 -8.88 1.21 10.46
C GLN A 162 -9.47 1.77 11.75
N ALA A 163 -9.94 3.03 11.71
CA ALA A 163 -10.57 3.68 12.85
C ALA A 163 -11.57 4.77 12.43
N ALA A 164 -12.26 5.33 13.43
CA ALA A 164 -13.10 6.51 13.26
C ALA A 164 -12.27 7.70 12.76
N PHE A 165 -12.76 8.39 11.75
CA PHE A 165 -12.16 9.59 11.19
C PHE A 165 -13.17 10.36 10.36
N GLU A 166 -13.33 11.64 10.67
CA GLU A 166 -14.15 12.52 9.87
C GLU A 166 -13.39 12.96 8.61
N GLY A 167 -13.82 12.45 7.45
CA GLY A 167 -13.13 12.67 6.19
C GLY A 167 -13.37 14.03 5.54
N ALA A 168 -14.45 14.73 5.91
CA ALA A 168 -14.85 15.96 5.26
C ALA A 168 -13.81 17.09 5.37
N PRO A 169 -13.15 17.34 6.54
CA PRO A 169 -12.11 18.37 6.63
C PRO A 169 -10.89 18.07 5.76
N LEU A 170 -10.43 16.84 5.72
CA LEU A 170 -9.34 16.42 4.82
C LEU A 170 -9.72 16.62 3.35
N HIS A 171 -10.94 16.23 2.98
CA HIS A 171 -11.44 16.42 1.62
C HIS A 171 -11.51 17.91 1.26
N ALA A 172 -11.99 18.77 2.17
CA ALA A 172 -12.00 20.22 1.98
C ALA A 172 -10.57 20.79 1.76
N ALA A 173 -9.57 20.29 2.50
CA ALA A 173 -8.19 20.71 2.31
C ALA A 173 -7.64 20.29 0.92
N ILE A 174 -7.98 19.09 0.43
CA ILE A 174 -7.62 18.63 -0.92
C ILE A 174 -8.29 19.49 -2.00
N LEU A 175 -9.57 19.86 -1.81
CA LEU A 175 -10.28 20.77 -2.71
C LEU A 175 -9.68 22.19 -2.70
N GLY A 176 -9.27 22.68 -1.52
CA GLY A 176 -8.59 23.96 -1.35
C GLY A 176 -7.25 24.01 -2.10
N LEU A 177 -6.43 22.99 -1.95
CA LEU A 177 -5.17 22.86 -2.70
C LEU A 177 -5.43 22.88 -4.22
N ARG A 178 -6.42 22.11 -4.68
CA ARG A 178 -6.77 22.08 -6.10
C ARG A 178 -7.23 23.43 -6.61
N ALA A 179 -8.08 24.13 -5.86
CA ALA A 179 -8.59 25.44 -6.23
C ALA A 179 -7.46 26.48 -6.31
N GLU A 180 -6.52 26.46 -5.37
CA GLU A 180 -5.34 27.35 -5.40
C GLU A 180 -4.49 27.10 -6.65
N LEU A 181 -4.23 25.84 -7.01
CA LEU A 181 -3.46 25.48 -8.21
C LEU A 181 -4.17 25.84 -9.52
N GLN A 182 -5.49 25.96 -9.53
CA GLN A 182 -6.26 26.41 -10.68
C GLN A 182 -6.35 27.94 -10.76
N GLY A 183 -6.04 28.65 -9.67
CA GLY A 183 -6.01 30.09 -9.57
C GLY A 183 -4.57 30.65 -9.68
N GLU A 184 -4.16 31.40 -8.68
CA GLU A 184 -2.84 32.06 -8.66
C GLU A 184 -1.68 31.08 -8.46
N GLY A 185 -1.93 29.93 -7.81
CA GLY A 185 -0.97 28.87 -7.59
C GLY A 185 0.23 29.29 -6.73
N LEU A 186 0.02 30.20 -5.75
CA LEU A 186 1.11 30.73 -4.93
C LEU A 186 1.74 29.63 -4.07
N SER A 187 3.05 29.43 -4.22
CA SER A 187 3.80 28.35 -3.54
C SER A 187 3.61 28.34 -2.03
N ARG A 188 3.53 29.54 -1.40
CA ARG A 188 3.24 29.64 0.04
C ARG A 188 1.88 29.06 0.42
N ARG A 189 0.82 29.33 -0.36
CA ARG A 189 -0.55 28.80 -0.11
C ARG A 189 -0.61 27.31 -0.42
N ASN A 190 0.04 26.87 -1.49
CA ASN A 190 0.17 25.45 -1.82
C ASN A 190 0.83 24.68 -0.67
N TYR A 191 1.90 25.23 -0.09
CA TYR A 191 2.57 24.64 1.08
C TYR A 191 1.61 24.54 2.28
N GLN A 192 0.85 25.59 2.60
CA GLN A 192 -0.09 25.61 3.71
C GLN A 192 -1.20 24.56 3.54
N TRP A 193 -1.77 24.43 2.35
CA TRP A 193 -2.75 23.38 2.06
C TRP A 193 -2.15 21.99 2.17
N THR A 194 -0.95 21.80 1.67
CA THR A 194 -0.25 20.52 1.75
C THR A 194 0.09 20.14 3.20
N GLU A 195 0.55 21.10 3.99
CA GLU A 195 0.82 20.92 5.42
C GLU A 195 -0.45 20.53 6.18
N LEU A 196 -1.57 21.18 5.90
CA LEU A 196 -2.86 20.84 6.50
C LEU A 196 -3.31 19.42 6.14
N ILE A 197 -3.19 19.01 4.88
CA ILE A 197 -3.45 17.63 4.42
C ILE A 197 -2.58 16.64 5.18
N TYR A 198 -1.29 16.94 5.30
CA TYR A 198 -0.33 16.11 6.03
C TYR A 198 -0.68 15.99 7.51
N ASP A 199 -1.07 17.10 8.16
CA ASP A 199 -1.41 17.13 9.58
C ASP A 199 -2.65 16.32 9.91
N TYR A 200 -3.69 16.30 9.06
CA TYR A 200 -4.84 15.42 9.23
C TYR A 200 -4.43 13.94 9.25
N VAL A 201 -3.58 13.52 8.31
CA VAL A 201 -3.12 12.13 8.24
C VAL A 201 -2.18 11.80 9.40
N LYS A 202 -1.30 12.74 9.78
CA LYS A 202 -0.39 12.59 10.93
C LYS A 202 -1.16 12.50 12.24
N ALA A 203 -2.21 13.29 12.44
CA ALA A 203 -3.08 13.22 13.61
C ALA A 203 -3.75 11.85 13.71
N PHE A 204 -4.30 11.33 12.61
CA PHE A 204 -4.83 9.96 12.53
C PHE A 204 -3.76 8.93 12.89
N ALA A 205 -2.59 8.97 12.26
CA ALA A 205 -1.50 8.04 12.51
C ALA A 205 -0.99 8.12 13.96
N SER A 206 -0.96 9.32 14.54
CA SER A 206 -0.51 9.57 15.92
C SER A 206 -1.48 9.05 16.98
N SER A 207 -2.78 8.94 16.68
CA SER A 207 -3.75 8.32 17.58
C SER A 207 -3.49 6.83 17.80
N PHE A 208 -2.67 6.22 16.95
CA PHE A 208 -2.18 4.84 17.07
C PHE A 208 -0.74 4.77 17.61
N ARG A 209 -0.24 5.84 18.24
CA ARG A 209 1.01 5.74 19.03
C ARG A 209 0.74 4.78 20.19
N GLY A 210 1.21 3.56 19.98
CA GLY A 210 1.05 2.49 20.92
C GLY A 210 1.98 2.65 22.13
N ASP A 211 1.88 1.71 23.05
CA ASP A 211 2.79 1.58 24.16
C ASP A 211 4.24 1.44 23.63
N GLU A 212 5.15 2.32 24.10
CA GLU A 212 6.53 2.34 23.63
C GLU A 212 7.27 1.01 23.85
N ARG A 213 6.86 0.22 24.86
CA ARG A 213 7.42 -1.12 25.08
C ARG A 213 7.04 -2.07 23.97
N VAL A 214 5.80 -1.99 23.48
CA VAL A 214 5.31 -2.77 22.34
C VAL A 214 6.03 -2.34 21.06
N GLN A 215 6.24 -1.04 20.86
CA GLN A 215 6.97 -0.55 19.70
C GLN A 215 8.44 -1.03 19.69
N ARG A 216 9.15 -0.85 20.81
CA ARG A 216 10.54 -1.33 20.96
C ARG A 216 10.65 -2.84 20.78
N LEU A 217 9.70 -3.60 21.31
CA LEU A 217 9.63 -5.05 21.09
C LEU A 217 9.59 -5.38 19.60
N TRP A 218 8.70 -4.76 18.83
CA TRP A 218 8.54 -5.09 17.43
C TRP A 218 9.68 -4.57 16.55
N GLU A 219 10.34 -3.48 16.93
CA GLU A 219 11.59 -3.05 16.32
C GLU A 219 12.69 -4.09 16.53
N LEU A 220 12.85 -4.62 17.73
CA LEU A 220 13.80 -5.69 18.05
C LEU A 220 13.49 -6.98 17.30
N VAL A 221 12.23 -7.41 17.30
CA VAL A 221 11.76 -8.59 16.57
C VAL A 221 12.06 -8.47 15.08
N ASN A 222 11.83 -7.30 14.50
CA ASN A 222 12.04 -7.07 13.07
C ASN A 222 13.52 -7.10 12.66
N GLN A 223 14.43 -6.78 13.58
CA GLN A 223 15.88 -6.90 13.37
C GLN A 223 16.39 -8.35 13.43
N ARG A 224 15.65 -9.25 14.08
CA ARG A 224 16.05 -10.63 14.36
C ARG A 224 14.89 -11.61 14.14
N LEU A 225 14.32 -11.62 12.94
CA LEU A 225 13.18 -12.47 12.60
C LEU A 225 13.51 -13.97 12.62
N ASP A 226 14.77 -14.33 12.38
CA ASP A 226 15.33 -15.69 12.45
C ASP A 226 15.39 -16.25 13.86
N TYR A 227 15.44 -15.38 14.87
CA TYR A 227 15.46 -15.81 16.27
C TYR A 227 14.23 -16.65 16.62
N ALA A 228 14.41 -17.63 17.52
CA ALA A 228 13.32 -18.51 18.00
C ALA A 228 12.36 -17.78 18.94
N TRP A 229 11.65 -16.77 18.41
CA TRP A 229 10.65 -16.03 19.14
C TRP A 229 9.48 -16.92 19.52
N ASP A 230 9.22 -17.02 20.81
CA ASP A 230 8.03 -17.62 21.40
C ASP A 230 7.33 -16.64 22.33
N ALA A 231 6.22 -17.05 22.94
CA ALA A 231 5.46 -16.21 23.87
C ALA A 231 6.30 -15.74 25.06
N LYS A 232 7.19 -16.61 25.57
CA LYS A 232 8.08 -16.31 26.71
C LYS A 232 9.12 -15.26 26.35
N ALA A 233 9.74 -15.39 25.18
CA ALA A 233 10.72 -14.43 24.67
C ALA A 233 10.06 -13.04 24.45
N LEU A 234 8.87 -12.99 23.87
CA LEU A 234 8.15 -11.71 23.67
C LEU A 234 7.80 -11.05 25.00
N VAL A 235 7.36 -11.81 25.98
CA VAL A 235 7.09 -11.33 27.36
C VAL A 235 8.34 -10.77 28.01
N ARG A 236 9.44 -11.50 27.94
CA ARG A 236 10.73 -11.08 28.52
C ARG A 236 11.21 -9.76 27.94
N GLU A 237 11.19 -9.63 26.62
CA GLU A 237 11.70 -8.44 25.93
C GLU A 237 10.76 -7.23 26.04
N SER A 238 9.45 -7.46 26.15
CA SER A 238 8.49 -6.37 26.34
C SER A 238 8.35 -5.88 27.78
N HIS A 239 8.82 -6.66 28.75
CA HIS A 239 8.58 -6.44 30.19
C HIS A 239 7.09 -6.33 30.54
N LEU A 240 6.23 -7.03 29.79
CA LEU A 240 4.78 -7.08 29.98
C LEU A 240 4.33 -8.51 30.28
N SER A 241 3.22 -8.70 30.99
CA SER A 241 2.56 -10.01 31.04
C SER A 241 2.02 -10.36 29.63
N PHE A 242 1.94 -11.66 29.33
CA PHE A 242 1.45 -12.08 27.99
C PHE A 242 0.06 -11.55 27.68
N GLU A 243 -0.84 -11.55 28.65
CA GLU A 243 -2.20 -11.04 28.43
C GLU A 243 -2.23 -9.52 28.23
N HIS A 244 -1.36 -8.78 28.93
CA HIS A 244 -1.22 -7.35 28.72
C HIS A 244 -0.65 -7.06 27.31
N LEU A 245 0.43 -7.75 26.93
CA LEU A 245 1.00 -7.65 25.58
C LEU A 245 -0.03 -8.01 24.51
N ARG A 246 -0.80 -9.09 24.73
CA ARG A 246 -1.87 -9.51 23.80
C ARG A 246 -2.94 -8.43 23.65
N ARG A 247 -3.40 -7.83 24.75
CA ARG A 247 -4.40 -6.75 24.74
C ARG A 247 -3.89 -5.51 24.00
N LEU A 248 -2.65 -5.09 24.26
CA LEU A 248 -2.01 -3.98 23.58
C LEU A 248 -1.86 -4.26 22.09
N CYS A 249 -1.33 -5.41 21.70
CA CYS A 249 -1.18 -5.80 20.31
C CYS A 249 -2.53 -5.86 19.56
N LEU A 250 -3.57 -6.39 20.18
CA LEU A 250 -4.91 -6.39 19.58
C LEU A 250 -5.46 -4.98 19.39
N ARG A 251 -5.24 -4.08 20.36
CA ARG A 251 -5.67 -2.69 20.29
C ARG A 251 -4.90 -1.89 19.25
N GLU A 252 -3.58 -2.04 19.19
CA GLU A 252 -2.67 -1.16 18.44
C GLU A 252 -2.34 -1.69 17.07
N ILE A 253 -2.33 -3.01 16.90
CA ILE A 253 -1.91 -3.69 15.68
C ILE A 253 -3.06 -4.49 15.05
N GLY A 254 -4.11 -4.78 15.81
CA GLY A 254 -5.23 -5.61 15.37
C GLY A 254 -4.93 -7.11 15.36
N ARG A 255 -3.78 -7.55 15.85
CA ARG A 255 -3.31 -8.96 15.86
C ARG A 255 -2.83 -9.39 17.23
N THR A 256 -2.90 -10.69 17.49
CA THR A 256 -2.19 -11.26 18.65
C THR A 256 -0.66 -11.21 18.43
N PRO A 257 0.16 -11.22 19.49
CA PRO A 257 1.62 -11.15 19.36
C PRO A 257 2.19 -12.21 18.40
N MET A 258 1.79 -13.48 18.54
CA MET A 258 2.28 -14.56 17.67
C MET A 258 1.79 -14.43 16.22
N SER A 259 0.57 -13.92 16.01
CA SER A 259 0.07 -13.63 14.67
C SER A 259 0.83 -12.48 14.01
N HIS A 260 1.20 -11.47 14.79
CA HIS A 260 2.01 -10.35 14.27
C HIS A 260 3.43 -10.78 13.92
N LEU A 261 4.09 -11.58 14.78
CA LEU A 261 5.38 -12.19 14.48
C LEU A 261 5.33 -12.98 13.15
N THR A 262 4.31 -13.85 12.99
CA THR A 262 4.12 -14.59 11.75
C THR A 262 4.00 -13.66 10.55
N HIS A 263 3.23 -12.59 10.69
CA HIS A 263 3.05 -11.59 9.64
C HIS A 263 4.36 -10.90 9.24
N LEU A 264 5.17 -10.45 10.20
CA LEU A 264 6.48 -9.85 9.94
C LEU A 264 7.42 -10.81 9.20
N ARG A 265 7.47 -12.07 9.63
CA ARG A 265 8.24 -13.13 8.96
C ARG A 265 7.81 -13.34 7.51
N ILE A 266 6.51 -13.36 7.26
CA ILE A 266 5.99 -13.51 5.89
C ILE A 266 6.27 -12.27 5.04
N GLN A 267 6.19 -11.06 5.59
CA GLN A 267 6.57 -9.84 4.87
C GLN A 267 8.04 -9.89 4.42
N GLN A 268 8.94 -10.31 5.32
CA GLN A 268 10.35 -10.46 4.97
C GLN A 268 10.56 -11.57 3.94
N ALA A 269 9.84 -12.69 4.06
CA ALA A 269 9.90 -13.78 3.08
C ALA A 269 9.44 -13.33 1.68
N VAL A 270 8.35 -12.55 1.60
CA VAL A 270 7.88 -11.97 0.33
C VAL A 270 8.99 -11.14 -0.31
N ARG A 271 9.70 -10.31 0.47
CA ARG A 271 10.84 -9.52 -0.01
C ARG A 271 11.96 -10.41 -0.54
N LEU A 272 12.41 -11.38 0.25
CA LEU A 272 13.50 -12.30 -0.14
C LEU A 272 13.16 -13.12 -1.38
N ILE A 273 11.93 -13.64 -1.49
CA ILE A 273 11.47 -14.36 -2.69
C ILE A 273 11.54 -13.47 -3.92
N SER A 274 11.31 -12.18 -3.74
CA SER A 274 11.29 -11.20 -4.80
C SER A 274 12.67 -10.72 -5.24
N GLU A 275 13.58 -10.59 -4.29
CA GLU A 275 14.90 -9.98 -4.48
C GLU A 275 16.01 -11.02 -4.72
N THR A 276 15.76 -12.30 -4.41
CA THR A 276 16.78 -13.36 -4.46
C THR A 276 16.30 -14.62 -5.18
N ASP A 277 17.25 -15.40 -5.69
CA ASP A 277 17.02 -16.74 -6.26
C ASP A 277 17.15 -17.87 -5.20
N GLU A 278 17.21 -17.52 -3.92
CA GLU A 278 17.39 -18.48 -2.84
C GLU A 278 16.25 -19.51 -2.76
N LYS A 279 16.55 -20.73 -2.34
CA LYS A 279 15.55 -21.80 -2.20
C LYS A 279 14.50 -21.39 -1.15
N LEU A 280 13.23 -21.72 -1.40
CA LEU A 280 12.12 -21.41 -0.49
C LEU A 280 12.34 -22.00 0.92
N THR A 281 13.04 -23.15 1.00
CA THR A 281 13.42 -23.78 2.27
C THR A 281 14.44 -22.94 3.05
N GLU A 282 15.38 -22.31 2.35
CA GLU A 282 16.38 -21.44 2.96
C GLU A 282 15.74 -20.12 3.41
N ILE A 283 14.90 -19.52 2.58
CA ILE A 283 14.13 -18.35 2.96
C ILE A 283 13.26 -18.63 4.20
N ALA A 284 12.59 -19.79 4.25
CA ALA A 284 11.79 -20.17 5.41
C ALA A 284 12.62 -20.19 6.70
N ARG A 285 13.85 -20.73 6.63
CA ARG A 285 14.79 -20.77 7.75
C ARG A 285 15.25 -19.37 8.16
N GLN A 286 15.65 -18.54 7.19
CA GLN A 286 16.12 -17.17 7.43
C GLN A 286 15.06 -16.27 8.08
N VAL A 287 13.79 -16.51 7.77
CA VAL A 287 12.69 -15.76 8.42
C VAL A 287 12.14 -16.46 9.66
N GLY A 288 12.82 -17.49 10.17
CA GLY A 288 12.56 -18.10 11.47
C GLY A 288 11.46 -19.16 11.50
N PHE A 289 11.12 -19.81 10.37
CA PHE A 289 10.25 -20.99 10.37
C PHE A 289 11.05 -22.27 10.56
N ALA A 290 10.55 -23.14 11.43
CA ALA A 290 11.21 -24.42 11.74
C ALA A 290 11.16 -25.42 10.55
N ASN A 291 10.15 -25.32 9.69
CA ASN A 291 10.00 -26.19 8.52
C ASN A 291 9.22 -25.52 7.39
N GLY A 292 9.42 -26.03 6.17
CA GLY A 292 8.80 -25.49 4.94
C GLY A 292 7.28 -25.62 4.90
N ASN A 293 6.69 -26.63 5.54
CA ASN A 293 5.24 -26.83 5.54
C ASN A 293 4.52 -25.74 6.35
N SER A 294 5.02 -25.46 7.56
CA SER A 294 4.49 -24.37 8.40
C SER A 294 4.69 -23.01 7.74
N PHE A 295 5.81 -22.79 7.06
CA PHE A 295 6.07 -21.62 6.25
C PHE A 295 5.06 -21.48 5.12
N ALA A 296 4.88 -22.52 4.28
CA ALA A 296 3.97 -22.48 3.14
C ALA A 296 2.51 -22.23 3.56
N ALA A 297 2.05 -22.86 4.65
CA ALA A 297 0.73 -22.65 5.21
C ALA A 297 0.53 -21.21 5.71
N ALA A 298 1.50 -20.68 6.48
CA ALA A 298 1.48 -19.31 6.97
C ALA A 298 1.53 -18.29 5.83
N PHE A 299 2.40 -18.53 4.84
CA PHE A 299 2.55 -17.70 3.66
C PHE A 299 1.24 -17.60 2.87
N LYS A 300 0.63 -18.77 2.54
CA LYS A 300 -0.66 -18.80 1.86
C LYS A 300 -1.76 -18.11 2.66
N LYS A 301 -1.80 -18.29 3.98
CA LYS A 301 -2.77 -17.62 4.86
C LYS A 301 -2.62 -16.10 4.84
N CYS A 302 -1.39 -15.58 4.84
CA CYS A 302 -1.12 -14.15 4.86
C CYS A 302 -1.25 -13.48 3.50
N THR A 303 -0.88 -14.17 2.41
CA THR A 303 -0.78 -13.59 1.05
C THR A 303 -1.92 -14.04 0.13
N GLY A 304 -2.66 -15.09 0.50
CA GLY A 304 -3.69 -15.71 -0.35
C GLY A 304 -3.13 -16.72 -1.37
N HIS A 305 -1.80 -16.82 -1.53
CA HIS A 305 -1.14 -17.67 -2.53
C HIS A 305 0.04 -18.44 -1.94
N PRO A 306 0.35 -19.64 -2.44
CA PRO A 306 1.55 -20.36 -2.00
C PRO A 306 2.85 -19.65 -2.42
N PRO A 307 3.96 -19.83 -1.66
CA PRO A 307 5.24 -19.18 -1.97
C PRO A 307 5.80 -19.51 -3.37
N SER A 308 5.53 -20.72 -3.87
CA SER A 308 5.93 -21.16 -5.21
C SER A 308 5.31 -20.31 -6.33
N GLN A 309 4.09 -19.85 -6.18
CA GLN A 309 3.46 -18.95 -7.17
C GLN A 309 4.12 -17.57 -7.21
N PHE A 310 4.65 -17.10 -6.10
CA PHE A 310 5.43 -15.86 -6.06
C PHE A 310 6.74 -15.99 -6.84
N ARG A 311 7.37 -17.16 -6.82
CA ARG A 311 8.63 -17.43 -7.51
C ARG A 311 8.46 -17.70 -9.01
N LEU A 312 7.41 -18.38 -9.43
CA LEU A 312 7.14 -18.65 -10.84
C LEU A 312 6.95 -17.36 -11.64
N GLY A 313 6.47 -16.28 -11.01
CA GLY A 313 6.51 -14.94 -11.56
C GLY A 313 7.93 -14.38 -11.76
N ALA A 314 8.95 -14.87 -11.06
CA ALA A 314 10.33 -14.40 -11.17
C ALA A 314 11.20 -15.17 -12.19
N GLY A 315 10.79 -16.39 -12.55
CA GLY A 315 11.63 -17.34 -13.30
C GLY A 315 11.54 -17.34 -14.84
N THR A 316 10.58 -16.63 -15.45
CA THR A 316 10.37 -16.70 -16.91
C THR A 316 11.20 -15.70 -17.74
N GLY A 317 12.16 -15.03 -17.15
CA GLY A 317 13.04 -14.04 -17.80
C GLY A 317 14.46 -14.52 -18.13
N ARG A 318 14.82 -15.78 -17.85
CA ARG A 318 16.12 -16.33 -18.22
C ARG A 318 15.95 -17.54 -19.15
N SER A 319 15.82 -17.30 -20.42
CA SER A 319 16.14 -18.25 -21.49
C SER A 319 17.04 -17.55 -22.51
N LYS A 320 18.29 -18.01 -22.49
CA LYS A 320 19.35 -17.99 -23.50
C LYS A 320 19.63 -16.68 -24.25
#